data_281e7910f0c48c90b3c3f3a5ab6c6233
#
_entry.id   281e7910f0c48c90b3c3f3a5ab6c6233
#
_cell.length_a   1.000
_cell.length_b   1.000
_cell.length_c   1.000
_cell.angle_alpha   90.00
_cell.angle_beta   90.00
_cell.angle_gamma   90.00
#
_symmetry.space_group_name_H-M   'P 1'
#
loop_
_entity.id
_entity.type
_entity.pdbx_description
1 polymer ?
#
loop_
_entity_poly.entity_id
_entity_poly.type
_entity_poly.pdbx_seq_one_letter_code
_entity_poly.pdbx_strand_id
1 'polypeptide(L)'
;INNNVAKAADYTLYASDLPIVENYFNFTSLSTRPRTSQIIVHHSAIGGNDDITAADIHRIHLQNGWSGIGYHMFIRKSGLIETGRPLEDIGAHTYQHNNSSIGICLSGNFNDEMPTDMQIASASKLIGLLCQMYSLSPNENTVFGHRDFNATACPGENLYADLYHLRHMASNFI
;
A
#
# COMPACT_ATOMS: atom_id res chain seq x y z
N ILE A 1 -8.37 24.70 0.01
CA ILE A 1 -6.95 25.11 -0.03
C ILE A 1 -6.02 23.91 -0.29
N ASN A 2 -6.47 22.65 -0.28
CA ASN A 2 -5.57 21.49 -0.38
C ASN A 2 -5.51 20.79 -1.75
N ASN A 3 -6.26 21.24 -2.74
CA ASN A 3 -6.26 20.59 -4.06
C ASN A 3 -4.93 20.71 -4.82
N ASN A 4 -4.11 21.70 -4.51
CA ASN A 4 -2.84 21.88 -5.20
C ASN A 4 -1.70 21.03 -4.63
N VAL A 5 -1.75 20.68 -3.35
CA VAL A 5 -0.75 19.81 -2.72
C VAL A 5 -0.95 18.36 -3.13
N ALA A 6 -2.20 17.90 -3.17
CA ALA A 6 -2.53 16.55 -3.62
C ALA A 6 -2.16 16.33 -5.10
N LYS A 7 -2.43 17.31 -5.98
CA LYS A 7 -2.05 17.23 -7.40
C LYS A 7 -0.54 17.27 -7.61
N ALA A 8 0.20 18.03 -6.84
CA ALA A 8 1.67 18.05 -6.90
C ALA A 8 2.27 16.72 -6.41
N ALA A 9 1.69 16.12 -5.38
CA ALA A 9 2.07 14.83 -4.86
C ALA A 9 1.83 13.71 -5.88
N ASP A 10 0.64 13.67 -6.50
CA ASP A 10 0.31 12.72 -7.57
C ASP A 10 1.28 12.86 -8.74
N TYR A 11 1.59 14.08 -9.17
CA TYR A 11 2.52 14.30 -10.27
C TYR A 11 3.93 13.77 -9.96
N THR A 12 4.43 13.93 -8.74
CA THR A 12 5.73 13.40 -8.33
C THR A 12 5.77 11.88 -8.40
N LEU A 13 4.71 11.22 -7.97
CA LEU A 13 4.60 9.77 -8.01
C LEU A 13 4.61 9.23 -9.46
N TYR A 14 3.83 9.83 -10.35
CA TYR A 14 3.74 9.41 -11.76
C TYR A 14 4.97 9.80 -12.59
N ALA A 15 5.69 10.84 -12.21
CA ALA A 15 6.95 11.23 -12.86
C ALA A 15 8.16 10.36 -12.46
N SER A 16 7.98 9.37 -11.60
CA SER A 16 9.05 8.66 -10.90
C SER A 16 9.55 7.37 -11.57
N ASP A 17 9.23 7.05 -12.78
CA ASP A 17 9.56 5.78 -13.46
C ASP A 17 9.01 4.51 -12.77
N LEU A 18 8.15 4.64 -11.78
CA LEU A 18 7.45 3.51 -11.19
C LEU A 18 6.40 2.96 -12.17
N PRO A 19 6.28 1.62 -12.29
CA PRO A 19 5.27 1.00 -13.13
C PRO A 19 3.89 1.08 -12.47
N ILE A 20 3.27 2.27 -12.48
CA ILE A 20 1.97 2.52 -11.86
C ILE A 20 0.88 2.56 -12.94
N VAL A 21 -0.16 1.75 -12.73
CA VAL A 21 -1.42 1.80 -13.47
C VAL A 21 -2.48 2.43 -12.59
N GLU A 22 -3.10 3.48 -13.09
CA GLU A 22 -4.16 4.19 -12.39
C GLU A 22 -5.51 3.52 -12.65
N ASN A 23 -6.23 3.17 -11.58
CA ASN A 23 -7.57 2.63 -11.63
C ASN A 23 -8.58 3.65 -11.12
N TYR A 24 -9.78 3.63 -11.70
CA TYR A 24 -10.89 4.51 -11.34
C TYR A 24 -12.08 3.65 -10.90
N PHE A 25 -12.01 3.12 -9.67
CA PHE A 25 -13.09 2.31 -9.13
C PHE A 25 -14.22 3.16 -8.58
N ASN A 26 -15.42 2.59 -8.58
CA ASN A 26 -16.59 3.19 -7.94
C ASN A 26 -16.61 2.79 -6.47
N PHE A 27 -16.48 3.76 -5.58
CA PHE A 27 -16.57 3.58 -4.14
C PHE A 27 -17.96 4.01 -3.64
N THR A 28 -18.49 3.30 -2.64
CA THR A 28 -19.77 3.66 -2.04
C THR A 28 -19.68 4.98 -1.29
N SER A 29 -18.60 5.19 -0.53
CA SER A 29 -18.31 6.44 0.18
C SER A 29 -16.81 6.56 0.42
N LEU A 30 -16.31 7.78 0.41
CA LEU A 30 -14.91 8.11 0.71
C LEU A 30 -14.87 9.36 1.59
N SER A 31 -13.83 9.46 2.40
CA SER A 31 -13.55 10.65 3.23
C SER A 31 -12.07 10.98 3.17
N THR A 32 -11.73 12.25 3.12
CA THR A 32 -10.35 12.72 3.08
C THR A 32 -9.60 12.36 4.36
N ARG A 33 -8.39 11.84 4.24
CA ARG A 33 -7.54 11.49 5.38
C ARG A 33 -7.03 12.78 6.06
N PRO A 34 -7.21 12.94 7.39
CA PRO A 34 -6.84 14.17 8.09
C PRO A 34 -5.33 14.34 8.25
N ARG A 35 -4.56 13.24 8.25
CA ARG A 35 -3.10 13.25 8.39
C ARG A 35 -2.50 11.97 7.84
N THR A 36 -1.19 12.00 7.55
CA THR A 36 -0.43 10.81 7.15
C THR A 36 0.86 10.75 7.96
N SER A 37 0.98 9.75 8.80
CA SER A 37 2.15 9.50 9.65
C SER A 37 2.67 8.07 9.56
N GLN A 38 1.94 7.19 8.88
CA GLN A 38 2.24 5.76 8.83
C GLN A 38 2.02 5.22 7.42
N ILE A 39 2.86 4.26 7.05
CA ILE A 39 2.70 3.41 5.87
C ILE A 39 2.60 1.99 6.39
N ILE A 40 1.50 1.30 6.09
CA ILE A 40 1.22 -0.04 6.60
C ILE A 40 1.21 -1.03 5.45
N VAL A 41 2.07 -2.04 5.55
CA VAL A 41 2.27 -3.06 4.53
C VAL A 41 1.41 -4.28 4.84
N HIS A 42 0.70 -4.75 3.81
CA HIS A 42 -0.21 -5.88 3.85
C HIS A 42 0.14 -6.92 2.79
N HIS A 43 -0.39 -8.11 2.94
CA HIS A 43 -0.51 -9.07 1.85
C HIS A 43 -1.99 -9.36 1.54
N SER A 44 -2.26 -9.84 0.32
CA SER A 44 -3.62 -10.24 -0.05
C SER A 44 -4.06 -11.53 0.64
N ALA A 45 -3.12 -12.31 1.14
CA ALA A 45 -3.29 -13.67 1.66
C ALA A 45 -3.84 -14.66 0.60
N ILE A 46 -3.76 -14.31 -0.68
CA ILE A 46 -4.12 -15.15 -1.82
C ILE A 46 -2.82 -15.50 -2.53
N GLY A 47 -2.40 -16.74 -2.40
CA GLY A 47 -1.13 -17.23 -2.95
C GLY A 47 -1.31 -18.02 -4.24
N GLY A 48 -0.23 -18.66 -4.66
CA GLY A 48 -0.19 -19.51 -5.84
C GLY A 48 0.10 -18.74 -7.12
N ASN A 49 -0.32 -19.34 -8.25
CA ASN A 49 -0.05 -18.79 -9.59
C ASN A 49 -1.10 -17.79 -10.07
N ASP A 50 -2.09 -17.48 -9.27
CA ASP A 50 -3.15 -16.54 -9.65
C ASP A 50 -2.58 -15.11 -9.71
N ASP A 51 -2.82 -14.44 -10.82
CA ASP A 51 -2.47 -13.05 -11.02
C ASP A 51 -3.61 -12.15 -10.52
N ILE A 52 -3.71 -12.05 -9.19
CA ILE A 52 -4.73 -11.24 -8.52
C ILE A 52 -4.49 -9.77 -8.81
N THR A 53 -5.55 -9.05 -9.14
CA THR A 53 -5.53 -7.62 -9.48
C THR A 53 -6.17 -6.77 -8.39
N ALA A 54 -5.93 -5.45 -8.45
CA ALA A 54 -6.65 -4.52 -7.58
C ALA A 54 -8.17 -4.56 -7.80
N ALA A 55 -8.62 -4.83 -9.04
CA ALA A 55 -10.04 -5.01 -9.34
C ALA A 55 -10.64 -6.22 -8.62
N ASP A 56 -9.90 -7.32 -8.51
CA ASP A 56 -10.32 -8.50 -7.75
C ASP A 56 -10.50 -8.17 -6.27
N ILE A 57 -9.54 -7.46 -5.69
CA ILE A 57 -9.61 -7.02 -4.29
C ILE A 57 -10.79 -6.06 -4.08
N HIS A 58 -10.99 -5.13 -5.02
CA HIS A 58 -12.11 -4.20 -4.96
C HIS A 58 -13.45 -4.92 -4.91
N ARG A 59 -13.64 -5.93 -5.78
CA ARG A 59 -14.84 -6.78 -5.79
C ARG A 59 -15.02 -7.53 -4.46
N ILE A 60 -13.95 -8.13 -3.93
CA ILE A 60 -14.00 -8.87 -2.66
C ILE A 60 -14.39 -7.92 -1.51
N HIS A 61 -13.80 -6.75 -1.44
CA HIS A 61 -14.11 -5.78 -0.38
C HIS A 61 -15.55 -5.26 -0.48
N LEU A 62 -16.07 -5.03 -1.69
CA LEU A 62 -17.48 -4.71 -1.89
C LEU A 62 -18.40 -5.84 -1.42
N GLN A 63 -18.06 -7.11 -1.71
CA GLN A 63 -18.79 -8.27 -1.23
C GLN A 63 -18.80 -8.39 0.29
N ASN A 64 -17.75 -7.92 0.95
CA ASN A 64 -17.66 -7.86 2.41
C ASN A 64 -18.48 -6.71 3.02
N GLY A 65 -19.14 -5.89 2.19
CA GLY A 65 -19.91 -4.74 2.64
C GLY A 65 -19.09 -3.46 2.84
N TRP A 66 -17.84 -3.45 2.41
CA TRP A 66 -16.98 -2.26 2.46
C TRP A 66 -17.23 -1.36 1.26
N SER A 67 -16.71 -0.13 1.32
CA SER A 67 -16.90 0.87 0.25
C SER A 67 -16.16 0.56 -1.04
N GLY A 68 -15.33 -0.46 -1.06
CA GLY A 68 -14.46 -0.88 -2.15
C GLY A 68 -13.08 -1.22 -1.61
N ILE A 69 -12.09 -1.38 -2.50
CA ILE A 69 -10.73 -1.71 -2.08
C ILE A 69 -10.25 -0.79 -0.96
N GLY A 70 -9.78 -1.38 0.13
CA GLY A 70 -9.34 -0.66 1.31
C GLY A 70 -7.91 -0.14 1.24
N TYR A 71 -7.09 -0.71 0.34
CA TYR A 71 -5.70 -0.32 0.14
C TYR A 71 -5.60 0.84 -0.85
N HIS A 72 -4.59 1.68 -0.66
CA HIS A 72 -4.29 2.79 -1.59
C HIS A 72 -3.47 2.33 -2.78
N MET A 73 -2.55 1.39 -2.57
CA MET A 73 -1.70 0.81 -3.60
C MET A 73 -1.70 -0.71 -3.49
N PHE A 74 -1.72 -1.36 -4.63
CA PHE A 74 -1.66 -2.82 -4.74
C PHE A 74 -0.51 -3.21 -5.68
N ILE A 75 0.41 -4.04 -5.22
CA ILE A 75 1.60 -4.44 -5.98
C ILE A 75 1.47 -5.90 -6.41
N ARG A 76 1.34 -6.10 -7.71
CA ARG A 76 1.24 -7.43 -8.32
C ARG A 76 2.58 -8.16 -8.24
N LYS A 77 2.57 -9.48 -8.45
CA LYS A 77 3.78 -10.32 -8.43
C LYS A 77 4.84 -9.86 -9.44
N SER A 78 4.43 -9.27 -10.55
CA SER A 78 5.31 -8.66 -11.55
C SER A 78 6.01 -7.37 -11.10
N GLY A 79 5.61 -6.81 -9.96
CA GLY A 79 6.03 -5.49 -9.50
C GLY A 79 5.15 -4.34 -10.03
N LEU A 80 4.18 -4.63 -10.92
CA LEU A 80 3.23 -3.62 -11.37
C LEU A 80 2.44 -3.08 -10.18
N ILE A 81 2.39 -1.77 -10.05
CA ILE A 81 1.64 -1.08 -9.00
C ILE A 81 0.31 -0.63 -9.59
N GLU A 82 -0.77 -0.99 -8.94
CA GLU A 82 -2.11 -0.53 -9.29
C GLU A 82 -2.65 0.38 -8.19
N THR A 83 -3.26 1.50 -8.56
CA THR A 83 -3.95 2.34 -7.58
C THR A 83 -5.26 1.69 -7.16
N GLY A 84 -5.58 1.84 -5.88
CA GLY A 84 -6.84 1.38 -5.32
C GLY A 84 -7.69 2.56 -4.85
N ARG A 85 -7.83 2.70 -3.52
CA ARG A 85 -8.49 3.86 -2.93
C ARG A 85 -7.66 5.11 -3.20
N PRO A 86 -8.28 6.27 -3.52
CA PRO A 86 -7.52 7.50 -3.76
C PRO A 86 -6.56 7.79 -2.61
N LEU A 87 -5.34 8.22 -2.96
CA LEU A 87 -4.23 8.32 -2.00
C LEU A 87 -4.50 9.27 -0.83
N GLU A 88 -5.28 10.31 -1.06
CA GLU A 88 -5.66 11.30 -0.05
C GLU A 88 -6.81 10.87 0.85
N ASP A 89 -7.48 9.76 0.54
CA ASP A 89 -8.65 9.33 1.29
C ASP A 89 -8.30 8.34 2.41
N ILE A 90 -9.21 8.25 3.38
CA ILE A 90 -9.12 7.28 4.48
C ILE A 90 -9.29 5.88 3.90
N GLY A 91 -8.33 5.00 4.17
CA GLY A 91 -8.39 3.60 3.77
C GLY A 91 -9.31 2.76 4.65
N ALA A 92 -9.40 1.47 4.32
CA ALA A 92 -10.07 0.46 5.14
C ALA A 92 -9.17 -0.79 5.18
N HIS A 93 -8.07 -0.71 5.91
CA HIS A 93 -7.06 -1.77 5.91
C HIS A 93 -6.47 -2.07 7.30
N THR A 94 -6.52 -1.13 8.25
CA THR A 94 -5.94 -1.32 9.58
C THR A 94 -6.84 -0.65 10.63
N TYR A 95 -7.58 -1.46 11.37
CA TYR A 95 -8.51 -0.98 12.39
C TYR A 95 -7.83 0.01 13.35
N GLN A 96 -8.47 1.17 13.59
CA GLN A 96 -8.03 2.31 14.40
C GLN A 96 -6.82 3.09 13.84
N HIS A 97 -6.25 2.70 12.69
CA HIS A 97 -5.11 3.40 12.07
C HIS A 97 -5.38 3.94 10.67
N ASN A 98 -6.60 3.74 10.14
CA ASN A 98 -6.95 4.19 8.79
C ASN A 98 -6.87 5.71 8.62
N ASN A 99 -7.17 6.47 9.68
CA ASN A 99 -7.19 7.94 9.64
C ASN A 99 -5.79 8.58 9.53
N SER A 100 -4.73 7.81 9.73
CA SER A 100 -3.36 8.32 9.78
C SER A 100 -2.39 7.57 8.87
N SER A 101 -2.88 6.65 8.04
CA SER A 101 -2.01 5.75 7.30
C SER A 101 -2.36 5.59 5.82
N ILE A 102 -1.33 5.21 5.06
CA ILE A 102 -1.44 4.69 3.70
C ILE A 102 -1.28 3.17 3.77
N GLY A 103 -2.19 2.43 3.14
CA GLY A 103 -2.11 0.98 3.03
C GLY A 103 -1.54 0.54 1.69
N ILE A 104 -0.47 -0.26 1.73
CA ILE A 104 0.15 -0.89 0.56
C ILE A 104 -0.03 -2.39 0.70
N CYS A 105 -0.65 -3.04 -0.28
CA CYS A 105 -0.85 -4.48 -0.31
C CYS A 105 -0.02 -5.14 -1.40
N LEU A 106 0.75 -6.16 -1.06
CA LEU A 106 1.45 -7.01 -2.03
C LEU A 106 0.63 -8.27 -2.29
N SER A 107 0.48 -8.62 -3.56
CA SER A 107 -0.22 -9.83 -3.98
C SER A 107 0.55 -11.07 -3.57
N GLY A 108 -0.06 -11.94 -2.79
CA GLY A 108 0.51 -13.21 -2.35
C GLY A 108 0.09 -13.62 -0.95
N ASN A 109 0.40 -14.86 -0.59
CA ASN A 109 0.31 -15.34 0.79
C ASN A 109 1.72 -15.56 1.33
N PHE A 110 2.24 -14.57 2.03
CA PHE A 110 3.64 -14.58 2.48
C PHE A 110 3.83 -15.31 3.82
N ASN A 111 2.86 -16.10 4.25
CA ASN A 111 3.09 -17.18 5.20
C ASN A 111 3.69 -18.42 4.51
N ASP A 112 3.37 -18.62 3.23
CA ASP A 112 3.70 -19.84 2.46
C ASP A 112 4.72 -19.58 1.35
N GLU A 113 4.81 -18.35 0.84
CA GLU A 113 5.68 -17.98 -0.27
C GLU A 113 6.49 -16.71 0.06
N MET A 114 7.51 -16.43 -0.74
CA MET A 114 8.29 -15.21 -0.64
C MET A 114 7.73 -14.14 -1.58
N PRO A 115 7.78 -12.84 -1.19
CA PRO A 115 7.57 -11.77 -2.16
C PRO A 115 8.57 -11.91 -3.32
N THR A 116 8.16 -11.54 -4.51
CA THR A 116 9.09 -11.52 -5.65
C THR A 116 10.08 -10.38 -5.52
N ASP A 117 11.25 -10.50 -6.15
CA ASP A 117 12.23 -9.42 -6.19
C ASP A 117 11.65 -8.14 -6.81
N MET A 118 10.79 -8.30 -7.82
CA MET A 118 10.10 -7.17 -8.46
C MET A 118 9.11 -6.48 -7.52
N GLN A 119 8.41 -7.24 -6.68
CA GLN A 119 7.54 -6.67 -5.65
C GLN A 119 8.32 -5.87 -4.63
N ILE A 120 9.43 -6.41 -4.15
CA ILE A 120 10.30 -5.74 -3.18
C ILE A 120 10.90 -4.46 -3.77
N ALA A 121 11.38 -4.51 -5.02
CA ALA A 121 11.92 -3.34 -5.71
C ALA A 121 10.86 -2.23 -5.85
N SER A 122 9.67 -2.57 -6.33
CA SER A 122 8.56 -1.61 -6.48
C SER A 122 8.09 -1.06 -5.13
N ALA A 123 7.93 -1.92 -4.13
CA ALA A 123 7.51 -1.51 -2.79
C ALA A 123 8.51 -0.56 -2.14
N SER A 124 9.80 -0.84 -2.23
CA SER A 124 10.86 0.00 -1.66
C SER A 124 10.86 1.39 -2.26
N LYS A 125 10.80 1.49 -3.58
CA LYS A 125 10.78 2.77 -4.28
C LYS A 125 9.49 3.55 -4.00
N LEU A 126 8.35 2.87 -4.00
CA LEU A 126 7.06 3.48 -3.66
C LEU A 126 7.07 4.04 -2.23
N ILE A 127 7.53 3.26 -1.25
CA ILE A 127 7.63 3.70 0.15
C ILE A 127 8.54 4.93 0.27
N GLY A 128 9.71 4.92 -0.38
CA GLY A 128 10.62 6.06 -0.39
C GLY A 128 9.97 7.33 -0.92
N LEU A 129 9.27 7.23 -2.05
CA LEU A 129 8.57 8.37 -2.65
C LEU A 129 7.41 8.87 -1.79
N LEU A 130 6.62 7.97 -1.20
CA LEU A 130 5.56 8.34 -0.26
C LEU A 130 6.13 9.04 0.98
N CYS A 131 7.26 8.58 1.50
CA CYS A 131 7.94 9.24 2.59
C CYS A 131 8.36 10.66 2.22
N GLN A 132 8.89 10.88 1.02
CA GLN A 132 9.18 12.24 0.53
C GLN A 132 7.93 13.11 0.46
N MET A 133 6.86 12.59 -0.12
CA MET A 133 5.60 13.32 -0.31
C MET A 133 4.98 13.78 1.00
N TYR A 134 5.10 12.97 2.04
CA TYR A 134 4.48 13.22 3.35
C TYR A 134 5.48 13.63 4.44
N SER A 135 6.72 13.94 4.07
CA SER A 135 7.79 14.37 5.00
C SER A 135 8.05 13.36 6.12
N LEU A 136 8.10 12.09 5.73
CA LEU A 136 8.36 10.96 6.62
C LEU A 136 9.76 10.37 6.34
N SER A 137 10.29 9.65 7.32
CA SER A 137 11.51 8.83 7.15
C SER A 137 11.13 7.35 7.15
N PRO A 138 11.66 6.54 6.22
CA PRO A 138 11.33 5.11 6.14
C PRO A 138 12.06 4.30 7.21
N ASN A 139 11.51 4.29 8.40
CA ASN A 139 12.05 3.57 9.55
C ASN A 139 10.94 2.80 10.30
N GLU A 140 11.29 2.19 11.42
CA GLU A 140 10.38 1.38 12.22
C GLU A 140 9.27 2.19 12.91
N ASN A 141 9.37 3.51 12.93
CA ASN A 141 8.34 4.40 13.49
C ASN A 141 7.37 4.94 12.43
N THR A 142 7.56 4.57 11.17
CA THR A 142 6.79 5.06 10.03
C THR A 142 6.23 3.93 9.18
N VAL A 143 7.06 2.92 8.87
CA VAL A 143 6.69 1.78 8.02
C VAL A 143 6.47 0.56 8.88
N PHE A 144 5.25 0.05 8.85
CA PHE A 144 4.78 -1.04 9.70
C PHE A 144 4.21 -2.18 8.87
N GLY A 145 4.14 -3.36 9.48
CA GLY A 145 3.26 -4.43 9.03
C GLY A 145 1.91 -4.34 9.75
N HIS A 146 0.86 -4.85 9.13
CA HIS A 146 -0.48 -4.83 9.72
C HIS A 146 -0.50 -5.45 11.13
N ARG A 147 0.27 -6.51 11.35
CA ARG A 147 0.35 -7.19 12.66
C ARG A 147 0.93 -6.35 13.80
N ASP A 148 1.59 -5.25 13.49
CA ASP A 148 2.09 -4.33 14.51
C ASP A 148 0.95 -3.63 15.26
N PHE A 149 -0.24 -3.57 14.66
CA PHE A 149 -1.39 -2.87 15.20
C PHE A 149 -2.58 -3.76 15.54
N ASN A 150 -2.80 -4.82 14.78
CA ASN A 150 -3.95 -5.70 14.95
C ASN A 150 -3.51 -7.17 15.10
N ALA A 151 -4.35 -7.99 15.73
CA ALA A 151 -4.13 -9.42 15.86
C ALA A 151 -4.40 -10.13 14.52
N THR A 152 -3.38 -10.22 13.68
CA THR A 152 -3.44 -10.81 12.34
C THR A 152 -2.08 -11.37 11.93
N ALA A 153 -2.07 -12.34 11.03
CA ALA A 153 -0.84 -12.83 10.41
C ALA A 153 -0.31 -11.89 9.31
N CYS A 154 -1.17 -11.00 8.78
CA CYS A 154 -0.79 -10.03 7.74
C CYS A 154 0.37 -9.14 8.22
N PRO A 155 1.38 -8.88 7.40
CA PRO A 155 1.53 -9.17 5.97
C PRO A 155 2.09 -10.54 5.61
N GLY A 156 2.05 -11.52 6.49
CA GLY A 156 2.67 -12.82 6.36
C GLY A 156 4.09 -12.86 6.92
N GLU A 157 4.51 -14.00 7.44
CA GLU A 157 5.78 -14.14 8.16
C GLU A 157 6.98 -13.71 7.32
N ASN A 158 7.02 -14.15 6.05
CA ASN A 158 8.15 -13.87 5.16
C ASN A 158 8.27 -12.39 4.79
N LEU A 159 7.16 -11.72 4.51
CA LEU A 159 7.18 -10.28 4.22
C LEU A 159 7.45 -9.45 5.48
N TYR A 160 6.87 -9.85 6.61
CA TYR A 160 7.11 -9.16 7.87
C TYR A 160 8.59 -9.20 8.28
N ALA A 161 9.23 -10.34 8.13
CA ALA A 161 10.67 -10.49 8.38
C ALA A 161 11.52 -9.62 7.46
N ASP A 162 11.03 -9.28 6.27
CA ASP A 162 11.75 -8.48 5.27
C ASP A 162 11.50 -6.96 5.40
N LEU A 163 10.67 -6.52 6.33
CA LEU A 163 10.37 -5.08 6.49
C LEU A 163 11.60 -4.25 6.82
N TYR A 164 12.54 -4.78 7.58
CA TYR A 164 13.81 -4.11 7.85
C TYR A 164 14.55 -3.78 6.55
N HIS A 165 14.64 -4.75 5.66
CA HIS A 165 15.27 -4.60 4.35
C HIS A 165 14.51 -3.61 3.46
N LEU A 166 13.17 -3.68 3.44
CA LEU A 166 12.31 -2.74 2.74
C LEU A 166 12.55 -1.29 3.18
N ARG A 167 12.60 -1.05 4.49
CA ARG A 167 12.87 0.29 5.05
C ARG A 167 14.24 0.79 4.63
N HIS A 168 15.25 -0.08 4.69
CA HIS A 168 16.62 0.25 4.30
C HIS A 168 16.71 0.59 2.80
N MET A 169 16.12 -0.21 1.93
CA MET A 169 16.08 0.06 0.49
C MET A 169 15.30 1.34 0.18
N ALA A 170 14.18 1.57 0.85
CA ALA A 170 13.37 2.79 0.68
C ALA A 170 14.16 4.06 0.99
N SER A 171 15.08 4.01 1.97
CA SER A 171 15.93 5.15 2.34
C SER A 171 16.84 5.62 1.20
N ASN A 172 17.12 4.77 0.21
CA ASN A 172 17.91 5.14 -0.97
C ASN A 172 17.16 6.05 -1.96
N PHE A 173 15.84 6.22 -1.79
CA PHE A 173 14.98 7.00 -2.68
C PHE A 173 14.51 8.32 -2.07
N ILE A 174 15.16 8.75 -1.01
CA ILE A 174 14.83 10.02 -0.32
C ILE A 174 15.90 11.08 -0.59
#